data_5c039ca3477af666cba876fff43bfaee
#
_entry.id   5c039ca3477af666cba876fff43bfaee
#
_cell.length_a   1.000
_cell.length_b   1.000
_cell.length_c   1.000
_cell.angle_alpha   90.00
_cell.angle_beta   90.00
_cell.angle_gamma   90.00
#
_symmetry.space_group_name_H-M   'P 1'
#
loop_
_entity.id
_entity.type
_entity.pdbx_description
1 polymer ?
#
loop_
_entity_poly.entity_id
_entity_poly.type
_entity_poly.pdbx_seq_one_letter_code
_entity_poly.pdbx_strand_id
1 'polypeptide(L)'
;MIFDTHTHLNDKQFDQDREEVIRRAKEEYGVSWMLNVGFNRETIKSSIELAEKYDFIYSAVGWHPTDAITYQEEDLAYLRKLAAHPKVIALGEMGLDYHWDTSPKEVQAHVFKEQIRLAREVQLPIIIHDRDAHEDVIRILQSEHAEEVGGVLHCFGGDEAIMEAALEMNFYIGLGGPVTFKNAKLPKEIARLVPEDRLLLETDCPYLAPHPYRGKRNETGYVRLVAEQIAELRGIPVEELARITTDNAMRLFRVSV
;
A
#
# COMPACT_ATOMS: atom_id res chain seq x y z
N MET A 1 -4.94 10.25 15.35
CA MET A 1 -5.38 10.11 13.94
C MET A 1 -4.34 9.28 13.22
N ILE A 2 -4.76 8.24 12.49
CA ILE A 2 -3.88 7.36 11.70
C ILE A 2 -4.49 7.21 10.31
N PHE A 3 -3.64 7.15 9.29
CA PHE A 3 -4.01 6.76 7.94
C PHE A 3 -3.49 5.33 7.69
N ASP A 4 -4.39 4.36 7.48
CA ASP A 4 -4.02 3.03 6.96
C ASP A 4 -3.88 3.13 5.44
N THR A 5 -2.64 3.11 4.94
CA THR A 5 -2.34 3.39 3.53
C THR A 5 -2.46 2.19 2.61
N HIS A 6 -2.77 1.00 3.14
CA HIS A 6 -2.99 -0.19 2.32
C HIS A 6 -3.89 -1.20 3.03
N THR A 7 -5.11 -1.37 2.52
CA THR A 7 -6.08 -2.31 3.07
C THR A 7 -6.97 -2.90 1.97
N HIS A 8 -7.47 -4.12 2.19
CA HIS A 8 -8.42 -4.81 1.31
C HIS A 8 -9.73 -5.07 2.06
N LEU A 9 -10.38 -4.02 2.55
CA LEU A 9 -11.65 -4.11 3.26
C LEU A 9 -12.79 -4.68 2.42
N ASN A 10 -12.65 -4.69 1.09
CA ASN A 10 -13.57 -5.34 0.16
C ASN A 10 -13.36 -6.85 0.01
N ASP A 11 -12.35 -7.44 0.69
CA ASP A 11 -12.13 -8.88 0.68
C ASP A 11 -13.32 -9.64 1.30
N LYS A 12 -13.61 -10.84 0.76
CA LYS A 12 -14.70 -11.71 1.18
C LYS A 12 -14.65 -12.12 2.65
N GLN A 13 -13.46 -12.12 3.24
CA GLN A 13 -13.29 -12.41 4.68
C GLN A 13 -13.99 -11.38 5.58
N PHE A 14 -14.32 -10.19 5.05
CA PHE A 14 -15.04 -9.16 5.78
C PHE A 14 -16.54 -9.11 5.48
N ASP A 15 -17.08 -9.93 4.60
CA ASP A 15 -18.48 -9.82 4.14
C ASP A 15 -19.51 -9.82 5.28
N GLN A 16 -19.24 -10.52 6.37
CA GLN A 16 -20.17 -10.64 7.49
C GLN A 16 -20.08 -9.50 8.50
N ASP A 17 -18.92 -8.80 8.58
CA ASP A 17 -18.64 -7.84 9.66
C ASP A 17 -17.86 -6.59 9.20
N ARG A 18 -17.78 -6.32 7.90
CA ARG A 18 -17.04 -5.20 7.31
C ARG A 18 -17.36 -3.87 7.97
N GLU A 19 -18.64 -3.56 8.15
CA GLU A 19 -19.08 -2.30 8.77
C GLU A 19 -18.61 -2.18 10.22
N GLU A 20 -18.67 -3.28 10.96
CA GLU A 20 -18.22 -3.35 12.34
C GLU A 20 -16.69 -3.20 12.44
N VAL A 21 -15.93 -3.80 11.52
CA VAL A 21 -14.48 -3.63 11.43
C VAL A 21 -14.11 -2.17 11.17
N ILE A 22 -14.78 -1.51 10.22
CA ILE A 22 -14.58 -0.09 9.91
C ILE A 22 -14.93 0.80 11.10
N ARG A 23 -16.08 0.55 11.75
CA ARG A 23 -16.51 1.30 12.94
C ARG A 23 -15.48 1.17 14.07
N ARG A 24 -15.08 -0.05 14.40
CA ARG A 24 -14.10 -0.34 15.44
C ARG A 24 -12.75 0.33 15.16
N ALA A 25 -12.28 0.30 13.92
CA ALA A 25 -11.04 0.96 13.52
C ALA A 25 -11.07 2.47 13.84
N LYS A 26 -12.19 3.14 13.57
CA LYS A 26 -12.34 4.56 13.85
C LYS A 26 -12.50 4.86 15.33
N GLU A 27 -13.42 4.17 16.01
CA GLU A 27 -13.83 4.50 17.36
C GLU A 27 -12.84 4.00 18.43
N GLU A 28 -12.24 2.84 18.22
CA GLU A 28 -11.40 2.18 19.23
C GLU A 28 -9.90 2.34 18.93
N TYR A 29 -9.49 2.39 17.63
CA TYR A 29 -8.09 2.44 17.22
C TYR A 29 -7.64 3.80 16.67
N GLY A 30 -8.56 4.74 16.47
CA GLY A 30 -8.23 6.10 16.02
C GLY A 30 -7.80 6.20 14.55
N VAL A 31 -8.20 5.23 13.71
CA VAL A 31 -7.98 5.26 12.27
C VAL A 31 -8.91 6.29 11.65
N SER A 32 -8.36 7.31 11.02
CA SER A 32 -9.14 8.41 10.45
C SER A 32 -9.36 8.27 8.96
N TRP A 33 -8.41 7.67 8.23
CA TRP A 33 -8.47 7.46 6.79
C TRP A 33 -7.95 6.07 6.42
N MET A 34 -8.47 5.55 5.32
CA MET A 34 -8.12 4.23 4.80
C MET A 34 -7.98 4.30 3.28
N LEU A 35 -6.93 3.70 2.74
CA LEU A 35 -6.78 3.50 1.29
C LEU A 35 -7.06 2.04 0.97
N ASN A 36 -8.22 1.78 0.38
CA ASN A 36 -8.63 0.45 -0.03
C ASN A 36 -8.13 0.16 -1.44
N VAL A 37 -7.53 -1.00 -1.64
CA VAL A 37 -6.81 -1.33 -2.88
C VAL A 37 -7.57 -2.36 -3.69
N GLY A 38 -7.86 -1.99 -4.95
CA GLY A 38 -8.41 -2.90 -5.95
C GLY A 38 -7.33 -3.30 -6.96
N PHE A 39 -7.17 -4.60 -7.21
CA PHE A 39 -6.04 -5.17 -7.93
C PHE A 39 -6.41 -6.05 -9.14
N ASN A 40 -7.68 -6.10 -9.49
CA ASN A 40 -8.27 -6.67 -10.72
C ASN A 40 -9.67 -6.10 -10.92
N ARG A 41 -10.36 -6.43 -12.01
CA ARG A 41 -11.68 -5.84 -12.33
C ARG A 41 -12.72 -5.97 -11.22
N GLU A 42 -12.80 -7.15 -10.58
CA GLU A 42 -13.79 -7.40 -9.51
C GLU A 42 -13.47 -6.55 -8.27
N THR A 43 -12.22 -6.60 -7.81
CA THR A 43 -11.80 -5.90 -6.59
C THR A 43 -11.70 -4.39 -6.79
N ILE A 44 -11.36 -3.90 -7.98
CA ILE A 44 -11.40 -2.48 -8.33
C ILE A 44 -12.83 -1.93 -8.18
N LYS A 45 -13.82 -2.63 -8.74
CA LYS A 45 -15.22 -2.21 -8.65
C LYS A 45 -15.68 -2.12 -7.20
N SER A 46 -15.48 -3.18 -6.42
CA SER A 46 -15.90 -3.21 -5.02
C SER A 46 -15.11 -2.24 -4.13
N SER A 47 -13.85 -1.93 -4.47
CA SER A 47 -13.05 -0.91 -3.78
C SER A 47 -13.62 0.49 -3.99
N ILE A 48 -14.00 0.85 -5.22
CA ILE A 48 -14.61 2.16 -5.51
C ILE A 48 -15.98 2.27 -4.83
N GLU A 49 -16.83 1.25 -4.92
CA GLU A 49 -18.15 1.22 -4.25
C GLU A 49 -18.00 1.45 -2.73
N LEU A 50 -16.98 0.86 -2.11
CA LEU A 50 -16.69 1.06 -0.70
C LEU A 50 -16.22 2.50 -0.42
N ALA A 51 -15.36 3.06 -1.26
CA ALA A 51 -14.87 4.43 -1.12
C ALA A 51 -15.98 5.47 -1.33
N GLU A 52 -16.94 5.21 -2.20
CA GLU A 52 -18.12 6.07 -2.39
C GLU A 52 -19.06 6.07 -1.17
N LYS A 53 -19.11 4.95 -0.44
CA LYS A 53 -19.97 4.80 0.74
C LYS A 53 -19.44 5.57 1.96
N TYR A 54 -18.11 5.79 2.07
CA TYR A 54 -17.48 6.41 3.23
C TYR A 54 -16.57 7.56 2.82
N ASP A 55 -16.77 8.75 3.38
CA ASP A 55 -16.00 9.94 3.06
C ASP A 55 -14.50 9.80 3.36
N PHE A 56 -14.15 9.01 4.37
CA PHE A 56 -12.79 8.77 4.85
C PHE A 56 -12.11 7.55 4.23
N ILE A 57 -12.77 6.85 3.28
CA ILE A 57 -12.16 5.77 2.50
C ILE A 57 -11.88 6.28 1.09
N TYR A 58 -10.67 6.02 0.64
CA TYR A 58 -10.21 6.25 -0.73
C TYR A 58 -9.93 4.93 -1.41
N SER A 59 -9.73 4.94 -2.72
CA SER A 59 -9.42 3.77 -3.52
C SER A 59 -8.12 3.95 -4.29
N ALA A 60 -7.34 2.88 -4.37
CA ALA A 60 -6.32 2.71 -5.39
C ALA A 60 -6.79 1.66 -6.39
N VAL A 61 -6.42 1.81 -7.66
CA VAL A 61 -6.83 0.91 -8.73
C VAL A 61 -5.64 0.50 -9.58
N GLY A 62 -5.51 -0.80 -9.83
CA GLY A 62 -4.41 -1.34 -10.59
C GLY A 62 -4.55 -2.83 -10.88
N TRP A 63 -3.48 -3.41 -11.39
CA TRP A 63 -3.38 -4.84 -11.68
C TRP A 63 -2.18 -5.44 -10.95
N HIS A 64 -2.48 -6.34 -10.02
CA HIS A 64 -1.48 -7.03 -9.22
C HIS A 64 -0.63 -7.97 -10.09
N PRO A 65 0.67 -8.14 -9.81
CA PRO A 65 1.53 -9.02 -10.61
C PRO A 65 1.06 -10.47 -10.68
N THR A 66 0.45 -11.00 -9.64
CA THR A 66 -0.10 -12.38 -9.68
C THR A 66 -1.30 -12.53 -10.62
N ASP A 67 -2.02 -11.45 -10.90
CA ASP A 67 -3.15 -11.39 -11.83
C ASP A 67 -2.76 -10.86 -13.22
N ALA A 68 -1.49 -10.53 -13.44
CA ALA A 68 -1.01 -9.92 -14.67
C ALA A 68 -1.38 -10.70 -15.94
N ILE A 69 -1.46 -12.04 -15.85
CA ILE A 69 -1.88 -12.90 -16.99
C ILE A 69 -3.33 -12.63 -17.43
N THR A 70 -4.15 -12.04 -16.59
CA THR A 70 -5.55 -11.70 -16.91
C THR A 70 -5.71 -10.32 -17.54
N TYR A 71 -4.63 -9.50 -17.51
CA TYR A 71 -4.64 -8.14 -18.06
C TYR A 71 -4.82 -8.15 -19.57
N GLN A 72 -5.68 -7.27 -20.07
CA GLN A 72 -5.98 -7.10 -21.49
C GLN A 72 -5.71 -5.64 -21.91
N GLU A 73 -5.57 -5.39 -23.19
CA GLU A 73 -5.32 -4.03 -23.72
C GLU A 73 -6.38 -3.01 -23.29
N GLU A 74 -7.64 -3.45 -23.20
CA GLU A 74 -8.76 -2.60 -22.76
C GLU A 74 -8.68 -2.20 -21.28
N ASP A 75 -7.90 -2.92 -20.48
CA ASP A 75 -7.76 -2.63 -19.05
C ASP A 75 -6.96 -1.35 -18.81
N LEU A 76 -6.03 -1.01 -19.69
CA LEU A 76 -5.34 0.29 -19.60
C LEU A 76 -6.31 1.47 -19.77
N ALA A 77 -7.21 1.38 -20.75
CA ALA A 77 -8.25 2.41 -20.95
C ALA A 77 -9.25 2.46 -19.78
N TYR A 78 -9.57 1.30 -19.20
CA TYR A 78 -10.41 1.21 -18.01
C TYR A 78 -9.75 1.88 -16.80
N LEU A 79 -8.49 1.59 -16.51
CA LEU A 79 -7.73 2.23 -15.42
C LEU A 79 -7.62 3.75 -15.64
N ARG A 80 -7.33 4.19 -16.87
CA ARG A 80 -7.28 5.62 -17.23
C ARG A 80 -8.59 6.33 -16.91
N LYS A 81 -9.73 5.73 -17.24
CA LYS A 81 -11.05 6.27 -16.91
C LYS A 81 -11.26 6.39 -15.40
N LEU A 82 -10.87 5.36 -14.66
CA LEU A 82 -11.03 5.33 -13.20
C LEU A 82 -10.09 6.29 -12.48
N ALA A 83 -8.92 6.56 -13.02
CA ALA A 83 -7.99 7.54 -12.47
C ALA A 83 -8.58 8.96 -12.36
N ALA A 84 -9.63 9.27 -13.11
CA ALA A 84 -10.35 10.54 -13.02
C ALA A 84 -11.43 10.55 -11.91
N HIS A 85 -11.67 9.43 -11.24
CA HIS A 85 -12.68 9.34 -10.18
C HIS A 85 -12.17 10.04 -8.90
N PRO A 86 -12.97 10.89 -8.24
CA PRO A 86 -12.51 11.72 -7.10
C PRO A 86 -12.06 10.90 -5.88
N LYS A 87 -12.49 9.65 -5.77
CA LYS A 87 -12.08 8.73 -4.71
C LYS A 87 -10.82 7.93 -5.05
N VAL A 88 -10.35 7.95 -6.29
CA VAL A 88 -9.12 7.28 -6.71
C VAL A 88 -7.94 8.22 -6.53
N ILE A 89 -7.04 7.88 -5.62
CA ILE A 89 -5.91 8.74 -5.21
C ILE A 89 -4.54 8.15 -5.54
N ALA A 90 -4.51 6.91 -6.05
CA ALA A 90 -3.29 6.24 -6.49
C ALA A 90 -3.58 5.20 -7.57
N LEU A 91 -2.58 4.89 -8.40
CA LEU A 91 -2.60 3.69 -9.22
C LEU A 91 -1.80 2.58 -8.54
N GLY A 92 -2.33 1.39 -8.56
CA GLY A 92 -1.79 0.19 -7.92
C GLY A 92 -2.90 -0.63 -7.27
N GLU A 93 -2.57 -1.73 -6.80
CA GLU A 93 -1.26 -2.32 -6.54
C GLU A 93 -0.67 -2.90 -7.84
N MET A 94 0.57 -2.55 -8.14
CA MET A 94 1.31 -3.00 -9.31
C MET A 94 2.74 -3.38 -8.92
N GLY A 95 3.43 -4.18 -9.71
CA GLY A 95 4.80 -4.54 -9.40
C GLY A 95 5.19 -5.93 -9.87
N LEU A 96 6.02 -6.61 -9.09
CA LEU A 96 6.52 -7.96 -9.37
C LEU A 96 6.38 -8.88 -8.15
N ASP A 97 6.00 -10.12 -8.41
CA ASP A 97 5.93 -11.20 -7.43
C ASP A 97 6.59 -12.46 -8.01
N TYR A 98 7.78 -12.81 -7.49
CA TYR A 98 8.49 -14.00 -7.91
C TYR A 98 8.30 -15.19 -6.98
N HIS A 99 7.49 -15.00 -5.93
CA HIS A 99 7.14 -16.06 -5.01
C HIS A 99 5.99 -16.94 -5.55
N TRP A 100 4.96 -16.31 -6.13
CA TRP A 100 3.81 -17.00 -6.70
C TRP A 100 3.98 -17.16 -8.22
N ASP A 101 3.89 -18.41 -8.71
CA ASP A 101 4.02 -18.74 -10.15
C ASP A 101 2.65 -18.74 -10.85
N THR A 102 1.94 -17.61 -10.74
CA THR A 102 0.60 -17.45 -11.35
C THR A 102 0.61 -16.66 -12.65
N SER A 103 1.61 -15.81 -12.83
CA SER A 103 1.82 -15.02 -14.06
C SER A 103 3.30 -15.05 -14.44
N PRO A 104 3.66 -15.27 -15.72
CA PRO A 104 5.05 -15.23 -16.17
C PRO A 104 5.74 -13.89 -15.85
N LYS A 105 7.02 -13.91 -15.51
CA LYS A 105 7.78 -12.72 -15.13
C LYS A 105 7.77 -11.62 -16.19
N GLU A 106 7.88 -12.00 -17.46
CA GLU A 106 7.82 -11.07 -18.59
C GLU A 106 6.44 -10.41 -18.73
N VAL A 107 5.37 -11.13 -18.43
CA VAL A 107 4.00 -10.57 -18.41
C VAL A 107 3.83 -9.61 -17.24
N GLN A 108 4.29 -9.99 -16.05
CA GLN A 108 4.29 -9.11 -14.89
C GLN A 108 5.04 -7.79 -15.18
N ALA A 109 6.26 -7.90 -15.76
CA ALA A 109 7.08 -6.74 -16.09
C ALA A 109 6.43 -5.84 -17.16
N HIS A 110 5.75 -6.44 -18.17
CA HIS A 110 5.01 -5.69 -19.18
C HIS A 110 3.86 -4.89 -18.54
N VAL A 111 3.00 -5.54 -17.78
CA VAL A 111 1.83 -4.92 -17.13
C VAL A 111 2.27 -3.85 -16.12
N PHE A 112 3.36 -4.08 -15.39
CA PHE A 112 3.94 -3.11 -14.48
C PHE A 112 4.36 -1.82 -15.20
N LYS A 113 5.11 -1.94 -16.30
CA LYS A 113 5.54 -0.79 -17.12
C LYS A 113 4.37 0.00 -17.71
N GLU A 114 3.35 -0.68 -18.23
CA GLU A 114 2.15 -0.04 -18.77
C GLU A 114 1.44 0.81 -17.70
N GLN A 115 1.33 0.29 -16.48
CA GLN A 115 0.71 1.01 -15.38
C GLN A 115 1.56 2.19 -14.89
N ILE A 116 2.90 2.08 -14.85
CA ILE A 116 3.79 3.23 -14.52
C ILE A 116 3.60 4.34 -15.55
N ARG A 117 3.59 4.01 -16.85
CA ARG A 117 3.37 5.00 -17.92
C ARG A 117 2.03 5.68 -17.79
N LEU A 118 0.97 4.93 -17.47
CA LEU A 118 -0.33 5.49 -17.19
C LEU A 118 -0.30 6.42 -15.96
N ALA A 119 0.36 6.04 -14.88
CA ALA A 119 0.48 6.86 -13.68
C ALA A 119 1.14 8.22 -13.98
N ARG A 120 2.19 8.21 -14.80
CA ARG A 120 2.86 9.43 -15.27
C ARG A 120 1.92 10.29 -16.15
N GLU A 121 1.14 9.66 -17.02
CA GLU A 121 0.15 10.36 -17.86
C GLU A 121 -0.91 11.06 -17.00
N VAL A 122 -1.47 10.36 -16.00
CA VAL A 122 -2.56 10.88 -15.17
C VAL A 122 -2.07 11.60 -13.90
N GLN A 123 -0.77 11.61 -13.66
CA GLN A 123 -0.09 12.28 -12.53
C GLN A 123 -0.59 11.81 -11.15
N LEU A 124 -0.84 10.51 -10.99
CA LEU A 124 -1.14 9.87 -9.71
C LEU A 124 0.08 9.13 -9.15
N PRO A 125 0.28 9.13 -7.83
CA PRO A 125 1.30 8.29 -7.19
C PRO A 125 0.97 6.80 -7.35
N ILE A 126 1.99 5.95 -7.20
CA ILE A 126 1.86 4.51 -7.41
C ILE A 126 2.10 3.70 -6.14
N ILE A 127 1.40 2.56 -6.01
CA ILE A 127 1.57 1.59 -4.93
C ILE A 127 2.26 0.36 -5.51
N ILE A 128 3.43 0.04 -4.97
CA ILE A 128 4.30 -1.01 -5.49
C ILE A 128 4.25 -2.25 -4.60
N HIS A 129 3.90 -3.36 -5.22
CA HIS A 129 4.10 -4.72 -4.71
C HIS A 129 5.47 -5.24 -5.13
N ASP A 130 6.22 -5.73 -4.16
CA ASP A 130 7.55 -6.29 -4.39
C ASP A 130 7.76 -7.53 -3.52
N ARG A 131 7.76 -8.69 -4.13
CA ARG A 131 8.04 -9.93 -3.42
C ARG A 131 9.06 -10.77 -4.15
N ASP A 132 10.23 -10.96 -3.52
CA ASP A 132 11.38 -11.69 -4.07
C ASP A 132 11.87 -11.16 -5.44
N ALA A 133 11.67 -9.84 -5.70
CA ALA A 133 11.92 -9.20 -6.99
C ALA A 133 12.59 -7.82 -6.90
N HIS A 134 13.18 -7.48 -5.75
CA HIS A 134 13.63 -6.13 -5.39
C HIS A 134 14.47 -5.43 -6.47
N GLU A 135 15.52 -6.09 -6.99
CA GLU A 135 16.41 -5.50 -8.00
C GLU A 135 15.67 -5.20 -9.32
N ASP A 136 14.79 -6.10 -9.74
CA ASP A 136 14.00 -5.92 -10.96
C ASP A 136 12.95 -4.82 -10.81
N VAL A 137 12.33 -4.71 -9.62
CA VAL A 137 11.39 -3.62 -9.30
C VAL A 137 12.12 -2.28 -9.40
N ILE A 138 13.23 -2.11 -8.70
CA ILE A 138 14.02 -0.86 -8.74
C ILE A 138 14.45 -0.53 -10.17
N ARG A 139 14.96 -1.52 -10.93
CA ARG A 139 15.39 -1.34 -12.31
C ARG A 139 14.23 -0.88 -13.22
N ILE A 140 13.03 -1.43 -13.05
CA ILE A 140 11.86 -1.04 -13.84
C ILE A 140 11.41 0.37 -13.45
N LEU A 141 11.31 0.67 -12.15
CA LEU A 141 10.95 2.02 -11.68
C LEU A 141 11.90 3.10 -12.26
N GLN A 142 13.20 2.84 -12.25
CA GLN A 142 14.19 3.74 -12.84
C GLN A 142 14.02 3.86 -14.36
N SER A 143 13.89 2.74 -15.09
CA SER A 143 13.79 2.75 -16.55
C SER A 143 12.50 3.39 -17.07
N GLU A 144 11.44 3.39 -16.28
CA GLU A 144 10.14 3.99 -16.63
C GLU A 144 9.94 5.39 -16.01
N HIS A 145 10.98 5.97 -15.40
CA HIS A 145 10.94 7.30 -14.79
C HIS A 145 9.82 7.49 -13.75
N ALA A 146 9.67 6.50 -12.87
CA ALA A 146 8.62 6.50 -11.86
C ALA A 146 8.78 7.63 -10.82
N GLU A 147 9.99 8.20 -10.68
CA GLU A 147 10.27 9.35 -9.82
C GLU A 147 9.43 10.59 -10.16
N GLU A 148 8.93 10.70 -11.38
CA GLU A 148 8.07 11.83 -11.80
C GLU A 148 6.73 11.89 -11.05
N VAL A 149 6.24 10.75 -10.60
CA VAL A 149 4.99 10.66 -9.81
C VAL A 149 5.24 10.23 -8.38
N GLY A 150 6.31 9.49 -8.12
CA GLY A 150 6.61 8.90 -6.82
C GLY A 150 5.57 7.86 -6.42
N GLY A 151 5.67 7.37 -5.20
CA GLY A 151 4.77 6.34 -4.71
C GLY A 151 5.21 5.75 -3.38
N VAL A 152 4.77 4.54 -3.12
CA VAL A 152 5.13 3.77 -1.93
C VAL A 152 5.50 2.33 -2.34
N LEU A 153 6.61 1.82 -1.81
CA LEU A 153 6.83 0.38 -1.75
C LEU A 153 6.07 -0.12 -0.53
N HIS A 154 4.90 -0.72 -0.78
CA HIS A 154 4.06 -1.23 0.29
C HIS A 154 4.63 -2.53 0.85
N CYS A 155 4.30 -2.84 2.10
CA CYS A 155 4.75 -4.06 2.80
C CYS A 155 6.26 -4.33 2.61
N PHE A 156 7.05 -3.26 2.75
CA PHE A 156 8.47 -3.26 2.37
C PHE A 156 9.24 -4.40 3.00
N GLY A 157 9.84 -5.23 2.15
CA GLY A 157 10.62 -6.42 2.53
C GLY A 157 12.09 -6.37 2.09
N GLY A 158 12.53 -5.27 1.47
CA GLY A 158 13.91 -5.06 1.04
C GLY A 158 14.85 -4.69 2.19
N ASP A 159 16.14 -4.68 1.87
CA ASP A 159 17.20 -4.20 2.76
C ASP A 159 17.43 -2.68 2.66
N GLU A 160 18.46 -2.20 3.37
CA GLU A 160 18.84 -0.78 3.39
C GLU A 160 19.18 -0.25 1.99
N ALA A 161 19.88 -1.03 1.16
CA ALA A 161 20.27 -0.61 -0.17
C ALA A 161 19.05 -0.43 -1.11
N ILE A 162 18.08 -1.33 -1.01
CA ILE A 162 16.81 -1.21 -1.75
C ILE A 162 15.99 -0.02 -1.24
N MET A 163 15.97 0.19 0.09
CA MET A 163 15.33 1.37 0.69
C MET A 163 15.93 2.66 0.16
N GLU A 164 17.26 2.79 0.19
CA GLU A 164 17.96 3.99 -0.32
C GLU A 164 17.66 4.25 -1.79
N ALA A 165 17.71 3.21 -2.63
CA ALA A 165 17.38 3.33 -4.05
C ALA A 165 15.93 3.80 -4.28
N ALA A 166 14.98 3.35 -3.46
CA ALA A 166 13.59 3.80 -3.51
C ALA A 166 13.45 5.26 -3.08
N LEU A 167 14.13 5.66 -2.00
CA LEU A 167 14.11 7.04 -1.48
C LEU A 167 14.68 8.04 -2.51
N GLU A 168 15.75 7.68 -3.22
CA GLU A 168 16.32 8.49 -4.30
C GLU A 168 15.34 8.74 -5.45
N MET A 169 14.40 7.83 -5.67
CA MET A 169 13.33 7.96 -6.67
C MET A 169 12.04 8.61 -6.14
N ASN A 170 12.11 9.30 -4.99
CA ASN A 170 10.97 9.96 -4.37
C ASN A 170 9.86 8.99 -3.87
N PHE A 171 10.23 7.76 -3.50
CA PHE A 171 9.29 6.81 -2.93
C PHE A 171 9.25 6.88 -1.39
N TYR A 172 8.12 6.46 -0.87
CA TYR A 172 7.88 6.20 0.54
C TYR A 172 8.03 4.71 0.84
N ILE A 173 8.24 4.39 2.10
CA ILE A 173 8.37 3.01 2.61
C ILE A 173 7.15 2.71 3.48
N GLY A 174 6.34 1.75 3.06
CA GLY A 174 5.18 1.26 3.80
C GLY A 174 5.58 0.13 4.74
N LEU A 175 5.28 0.27 6.03
CA LEU A 175 5.53 -0.75 7.03
C LEU A 175 4.23 -1.20 7.69
N GLY A 176 4.05 -2.53 7.77
CA GLY A 176 2.87 -3.17 8.31
C GLY A 176 3.17 -4.19 9.41
N GLY A 177 2.26 -5.13 9.60
CA GLY A 177 2.28 -6.16 10.64
C GLY A 177 3.62 -6.85 10.88
N PRO A 178 4.41 -7.20 9.87
CA PRO A 178 5.70 -7.88 10.05
C PRO A 178 6.67 -7.18 10.98
N VAL A 179 6.65 -5.85 11.11
CA VAL A 179 7.53 -5.10 12.04
C VAL A 179 7.32 -5.51 13.51
N THR A 180 6.14 -6.03 13.84
CA THR A 180 5.77 -6.45 15.20
C THR A 180 6.23 -7.88 15.52
N PHE A 181 6.67 -8.65 14.52
CA PHE A 181 7.03 -10.05 14.73
C PHE A 181 8.32 -10.17 15.54
N LYS A 182 8.33 -11.12 16.49
CA LYS A 182 9.44 -11.27 17.44
C LYS A 182 10.79 -11.41 16.74
N ASN A 183 10.85 -12.21 15.69
CA ASN A 183 12.09 -12.56 14.98
C ASN A 183 12.34 -11.74 13.70
N ALA A 184 11.53 -10.73 13.42
CA ALA A 184 11.64 -9.88 12.23
C ALA A 184 12.75 -8.82 12.45
N LYS A 185 14.01 -9.20 12.21
CA LYS A 185 15.15 -8.29 12.38
C LYS A 185 15.12 -7.17 11.33
N LEU A 186 15.06 -7.54 10.05
CA LEU A 186 15.14 -6.59 8.94
C LEU A 186 14.01 -5.55 8.96
N PRO A 187 12.71 -5.88 9.10
CA PRO A 187 11.67 -4.87 9.21
C PRO A 187 11.86 -3.89 10.37
N LYS A 188 12.41 -4.35 11.50
CA LYS A 188 12.71 -3.49 12.66
C LYS A 188 13.89 -2.57 12.41
N GLU A 189 14.89 -3.03 11.67
CA GLU A 189 16.04 -2.23 11.25
C GLU A 189 15.59 -1.12 10.29
N ILE A 190 14.85 -1.48 9.25
CA ILE A 190 14.26 -0.52 8.30
C ILE A 190 13.37 0.50 9.05
N ALA A 191 12.54 0.04 10.00
CA ALA A 191 11.71 0.94 10.80
C ALA A 191 12.52 1.99 11.59
N ARG A 192 13.78 1.74 11.92
CA ARG A 192 14.67 2.71 12.56
C ARG A 192 15.37 3.62 11.56
N LEU A 193 15.70 3.11 10.37
CA LEU A 193 16.52 3.79 9.37
C LEU A 193 15.72 4.71 8.44
N VAL A 194 14.49 4.31 8.07
CA VAL A 194 13.70 5.09 7.11
C VAL A 194 13.49 6.53 7.61
N PRO A 195 13.73 7.57 6.77
CA PRO A 195 13.50 8.95 7.16
C PRO A 195 12.06 9.20 7.62
N GLU A 196 11.88 10.03 8.64
CA GLU A 196 10.56 10.31 9.21
C GLU A 196 9.56 10.80 8.16
N ASP A 197 10.01 11.61 7.22
CA ASP A 197 9.19 12.19 6.16
C ASP A 197 8.95 11.24 4.96
N ARG A 198 9.40 9.98 5.07
CA ARG A 198 9.26 8.95 4.03
C ARG A 198 8.62 7.64 4.55
N LEU A 199 8.18 7.61 5.80
CA LEU A 199 7.54 6.45 6.41
C LEU A 199 6.01 6.53 6.26
N LEU A 200 5.39 5.41 5.86
CA LEU A 200 3.96 5.19 5.90
C LEU A 200 3.61 3.97 6.75
N LEU A 201 2.40 3.97 7.30
CA LEU A 201 1.84 2.86 8.07
C LEU A 201 0.71 2.20 7.29
N GLU A 202 0.65 0.88 7.38
CA GLU A 202 -0.37 0.09 6.70
C GLU A 202 -0.71 -1.18 7.47
N THR A 203 -1.79 -1.85 7.07
CA THR A 203 -2.14 -3.17 7.59
C THR A 203 -1.96 -4.28 6.57
N ASP A 204 -2.28 -4.02 5.31
CA ASP A 204 -2.48 -5.05 4.28
C ASP A 204 -3.56 -6.07 4.69
N CYS A 205 -4.55 -5.62 5.48
CA CYS A 205 -5.60 -6.52 5.96
C CYS A 205 -6.48 -7.04 4.80
N PRO A 206 -6.86 -8.31 4.83
CA PRO A 206 -6.92 -9.26 5.94
C PRO A 206 -5.63 -10.05 6.22
N TYR A 207 -4.54 -9.73 5.53
CA TYR A 207 -3.26 -10.45 5.61
C TYR A 207 -2.36 -9.88 6.71
N LEU A 208 -1.28 -10.60 7.04
CA LEU A 208 -0.14 -10.12 7.83
C LEU A 208 -0.48 -9.50 9.19
N ALA A 209 -1.45 -10.07 9.92
CA ALA A 209 -1.88 -9.57 11.22
C ALA A 209 -0.68 -9.35 12.18
N PRO A 210 -0.58 -8.19 12.84
CA PRO A 210 0.49 -7.89 13.79
C PRO A 210 0.37 -8.74 15.05
N HIS A 211 1.47 -8.83 15.82
CA HIS A 211 1.40 -9.36 17.19
C HIS A 211 0.47 -8.47 18.04
N PRO A 212 -0.41 -9.02 18.89
CA PRO A 212 -0.54 -10.44 19.27
C PRO A 212 -1.49 -11.28 18.38
N TYR A 213 -1.97 -10.72 17.28
CA TYR A 213 -2.99 -11.37 16.43
C TYR A 213 -2.40 -12.18 15.27
N ARG A 214 -1.11 -12.40 15.24
CA ARG A 214 -0.44 -13.19 14.18
C ARG A 214 -1.12 -14.55 13.98
N GLY A 215 -1.42 -14.88 12.70
CA GLY A 215 -2.13 -16.10 12.32
C GLY A 215 -3.65 -16.00 12.39
N LYS A 216 -4.19 -14.83 12.77
CA LYS A 216 -5.62 -14.50 12.67
C LYS A 216 -5.86 -13.55 11.51
N ARG A 217 -7.13 -13.31 11.15
CA ARG A 217 -7.51 -12.27 10.20
C ARG A 217 -7.04 -10.90 10.71
N ASN A 218 -6.30 -10.17 9.87
CA ASN A 218 -5.92 -8.80 10.15
C ASN A 218 -7.11 -7.85 9.96
N GLU A 219 -7.06 -6.69 10.59
CA GLU A 219 -8.07 -5.63 10.49
C GLU A 219 -7.38 -4.27 10.38
N THR A 220 -8.01 -3.33 9.68
CA THR A 220 -7.46 -1.99 9.48
C THR A 220 -7.17 -1.25 10.80
N GLY A 221 -7.94 -1.51 11.86
CA GLY A 221 -7.67 -0.97 13.21
C GLY A 221 -6.29 -1.36 13.77
N TYR A 222 -5.76 -2.51 13.35
CA TYR A 222 -4.47 -3.00 13.86
C TYR A 222 -3.26 -2.23 13.34
N VAL A 223 -3.44 -1.27 12.43
CA VAL A 223 -2.40 -0.29 12.10
C VAL A 223 -1.90 0.47 13.34
N ARG A 224 -2.75 0.59 14.36
CA ARG A 224 -2.37 1.16 15.67
C ARG A 224 -1.25 0.37 16.34
N LEU A 225 -1.30 -0.96 16.28
CA LEU A 225 -0.26 -1.83 16.85
C LEU A 225 1.07 -1.72 16.09
N VAL A 226 0.99 -1.52 14.77
CA VAL A 226 2.15 -1.23 13.94
C VAL A 226 2.78 0.11 14.36
N ALA A 227 1.94 1.15 14.53
CA ALA A 227 2.39 2.45 14.99
C ALA A 227 3.07 2.37 16.37
N GLU A 228 2.48 1.67 17.32
CA GLU A 228 3.04 1.47 18.66
C GLU A 228 4.41 0.80 18.63
N GLN A 229 4.57 -0.24 17.83
CA GLN A 229 5.85 -0.93 17.70
C GLN A 229 6.93 -0.04 17.06
N ILE A 230 6.60 0.71 16.03
CA ILE A 230 7.57 1.60 15.36
C ILE A 230 7.91 2.78 16.27
N ALA A 231 6.95 3.36 16.97
CA ALA A 231 7.17 4.43 17.94
C ALA A 231 8.13 3.98 19.06
N GLU A 232 7.94 2.77 19.60
CA GLU A 232 8.85 2.16 20.57
C GLU A 232 10.26 1.99 20.00
N LEU A 233 10.40 1.48 18.78
CA LEU A 233 11.69 1.30 18.10
C LEU A 233 12.44 2.62 17.87
N ARG A 234 11.72 3.72 17.70
CA ARG A 234 12.26 5.06 17.47
C ARG A 234 12.40 5.90 18.74
N GLY A 235 11.82 5.45 19.85
CA GLY A 235 11.85 6.19 21.12
C GLY A 235 11.04 7.49 21.09
N ILE A 236 9.96 7.54 20.32
CA ILE A 236 9.04 8.69 20.22
C ILE A 236 7.62 8.30 20.66
N PRO A 237 6.78 9.26 21.05
CA PRO A 237 5.38 8.99 21.35
C PRO A 237 4.62 8.46 20.12
N VAL A 238 3.72 7.50 20.33
CA VAL A 238 2.94 6.90 19.24
C VAL A 238 2.04 7.94 18.54
N GLU A 239 1.54 8.92 19.26
CA GLU A 239 0.73 10.03 18.71
C GLU A 239 1.55 10.90 17.76
N GLU A 240 2.82 11.10 18.07
CA GLU A 240 3.76 11.84 17.20
C GLU A 240 4.04 11.05 15.91
N LEU A 241 4.36 9.76 16.03
CA LEU A 241 4.54 8.89 14.86
C LEU A 241 3.29 8.86 13.98
N ALA A 242 2.11 8.68 14.59
CA ALA A 242 0.84 8.66 13.89
C ALA A 242 0.58 9.97 13.12
N ARG A 243 0.91 11.12 13.72
CA ARG A 243 0.82 12.42 13.05
C ARG A 243 1.78 12.50 11.87
N ILE A 244 3.07 12.19 12.07
CA ILE A 244 4.09 12.25 11.02
C ILE A 244 3.68 11.39 9.83
N THR A 245 3.31 10.13 10.06
CA THR A 245 2.97 9.20 8.98
C THR A 245 1.65 9.55 8.29
N THR A 246 0.70 10.14 9.01
CA THR A 246 -0.54 10.66 8.41
C THR A 246 -0.24 11.87 7.53
N ASP A 247 0.58 12.82 7.99
CA ASP A 247 1.00 13.98 7.19
C ASP A 247 1.74 13.54 5.92
N ASN A 248 2.57 12.49 6.01
CA ASN A 248 3.24 11.89 4.87
C ASN A 248 2.25 11.29 3.87
N ALA A 249 1.26 10.53 4.34
CA ALA A 249 0.23 9.94 3.49
C ALA A 249 -0.60 11.03 2.78
N MET A 250 -1.02 12.06 3.52
CA MET A 250 -1.73 13.20 2.95
C MET A 250 -0.93 13.91 1.86
N ARG A 251 0.39 14.06 2.07
CA ARG A 251 1.29 14.68 1.09
C ARG A 251 1.45 13.81 -0.14
N LEU A 252 1.72 12.51 0.03
CA LEU A 252 1.88 11.57 -1.10
C LEU A 252 0.62 11.50 -1.94
N PHE A 253 -0.52 11.26 -1.31
CA PHE A 253 -1.78 11.04 -2.01
C PHE A 253 -2.55 12.33 -2.33
N ARG A 254 -2.01 13.51 -1.95
CA ARG A 254 -2.60 14.84 -2.20
C ARG A 254 -4.03 14.96 -1.66
N VAL A 255 -4.28 14.35 -0.49
CA VAL A 255 -5.56 14.42 0.21
C VAL A 255 -5.54 15.62 1.14
N SER A 256 -6.57 16.45 1.09
CA SER A 256 -6.78 17.58 2.01
C SER A 256 -7.84 17.21 3.04
N VAL A 257 -7.64 17.62 4.28
CA VAL A 257 -8.62 17.50 5.38
C VAL A 257 -9.48 18.76 5.43
#